data_c605079d224d1454f5b74a8831f46ee9
#
_entry.id   c605079d224d1454f5b74a8831f46ee9
#
_cell.length_a   1.000
_cell.length_b   1.000
_cell.length_c   1.000
_cell.angle_alpha   90.00
_cell.angle_beta   90.00
_cell.angle_gamma   90.00
#
_symmetry.space_group_name_H-M   'P 1'
#
loop_
_entity.id
_entity.type
_entity.pdbx_description
1 polymer ?
#
loop_
_entity_poly.entity_id
_entity_poly.type
_entity_poly.pdbx_seq_one_letter_code
_entity_poly.pdbx_strand_id
1 'polypeptide(L)'
;MLESSLNIQDDILQKELSGNSDDRMKNIVATIQREQNKIIRNDTSNTLIIQGVAGSGKTSIALHRVAYLLYRHKGEITSNDILIISPNKVFADYISNVLPELGEEKIEECGFEELMLKILDNKYKIQTFFDQVAEILDKEEEDFIERIRFKSTTEFIQQMDKYILYLEQNAFRPTDLKAGRIPIPAEYLKERFAAWHRLPMRSRFQPMAEEIARELTFTYHQEPMGRIQIRQLGNELKKMFNNKDLDLYKGFYDWLGKPEMFKQGKNRKLEYADVAPLLYLKLALEDNKTMYGIKHLLVDEMQDYTPIQYKVLAKLFPCRKTILGDAKQSVNPYSSTTCEQIQRVLVGSEVMKLCKSYRSTYEITEFAQRIAKNEELEAIERHGEEPAVALLPTEKKEIEWIENLITSFLKGADVSMGIICKTVKQADKLYAAINHLSDKICLLTEESVAFVNGVVITTAHMAKGLEFDEVIVPFVTDKDYRTEIDRSMLYVACTRAMHKLYISASGNISTFLS
;
A
#
# COMPACT_ATOMS: atom_id res chain seq x y z
N MET A 1 13.86 -32.98 -24.50
CA MET A 1 12.96 -33.33 -23.36
C MET A 1 13.80 -33.33 -22.10
N LEU A 2 13.88 -32.20 -21.45
CA LEU A 2 14.38 -32.09 -20.09
C LEU A 2 13.27 -31.35 -19.35
N GLU A 3 12.29 -32.11 -18.83
CA GLU A 3 11.47 -31.69 -17.71
C GLU A 3 12.39 -31.63 -16.49
N SER A 4 13.08 -30.52 -16.32
CA SER A 4 13.62 -30.20 -15.01
C SER A 4 12.41 -29.85 -14.15
N SER A 5 12.01 -30.79 -13.31
CA SER A 5 11.17 -30.54 -12.15
C SER A 5 11.91 -29.53 -11.27
N LEU A 6 11.72 -28.25 -11.52
CA LEU A 6 11.90 -27.21 -10.51
C LEU A 6 10.84 -27.51 -9.44
N ASN A 7 11.18 -28.45 -8.55
CA ASN A 7 10.55 -28.55 -7.27
C ASN A 7 10.89 -27.24 -6.55
N ILE A 8 9.97 -26.30 -6.58
CA ILE A 8 9.99 -25.14 -5.72
C ILE A 8 9.78 -25.73 -4.32
N GLN A 9 10.89 -26.04 -3.68
CA GLN A 9 10.93 -26.46 -2.29
C GLN A 9 10.88 -25.16 -1.50
N ASP A 10 9.73 -24.83 -0.97
CA ASP A 10 9.64 -23.93 0.17
C ASP A 10 10.27 -24.69 1.34
N ASP A 11 11.58 -24.50 1.56
CA ASP A 11 12.35 -25.21 2.59
C ASP A 11 11.78 -24.94 3.99
N ILE A 12 11.15 -23.78 4.19
CA ILE A 12 10.46 -23.43 5.42
C ILE A 12 9.20 -24.29 5.56
N LEU A 13 8.40 -24.40 4.50
CA LEU A 13 7.20 -25.24 4.49
C LEU A 13 7.56 -26.72 4.67
N GLN A 14 8.62 -27.20 3.99
CA GLN A 14 9.09 -28.58 4.15
C GLN A 14 9.68 -28.84 5.54
N LYS A 15 10.44 -27.91 6.10
CA LYS A 15 11.08 -28.07 7.41
C LYS A 15 10.06 -28.07 8.54
N GLU A 16 9.05 -27.21 8.43
CA GLU A 16 7.95 -27.08 9.37
C GLU A 16 6.96 -28.28 9.32
N LEU A 17 6.74 -28.83 8.11
CA LEU A 17 5.79 -29.91 7.89
C LEU A 17 6.42 -31.31 7.89
N SER A 18 7.76 -31.44 7.81
CA SER A 18 8.46 -32.74 7.80
C SER A 18 8.72 -33.32 9.18
N GLY A 19 8.52 -32.55 10.27
CA GLY A 19 8.81 -32.98 11.65
C GLY A 19 7.97 -34.13 12.19
N ASN A 20 6.73 -34.37 11.65
CA ASN A 20 5.84 -35.49 12.00
C ASN A 20 4.89 -35.75 10.81
N SER A 21 5.36 -36.41 9.76
CA SER A 21 4.56 -36.58 8.54
C SER A 21 3.65 -37.79 8.58
N ASP A 22 2.43 -37.61 9.02
CA ASP A 22 1.28 -38.45 8.68
C ASP A 22 0.91 -38.31 7.20
N ASP A 23 0.38 -39.34 6.54
CA ASP A 23 -0.01 -39.31 5.12
C ASP A 23 -1.07 -38.22 4.80
N ARG A 24 -1.86 -37.82 5.80
CA ARG A 24 -2.75 -36.65 5.70
C ARG A 24 -1.99 -35.35 5.47
N MET A 25 -0.90 -35.12 6.21
CA MET A 25 -0.08 -33.90 6.07
C MET A 25 0.61 -33.83 4.72
N LYS A 26 1.10 -34.94 4.17
CA LYS A 26 1.67 -35.01 2.81
C LYS A 26 0.65 -34.64 1.75
N ASN A 27 -0.60 -35.05 1.88
CA ASN A 27 -1.69 -34.71 0.97
C ASN A 27 -2.06 -33.21 1.05
N ILE A 28 -2.02 -32.62 2.24
CA ILE A 28 -2.25 -31.18 2.45
C ILE A 28 -1.14 -30.37 1.77
N VAL A 29 0.13 -30.71 2.00
CA VAL A 29 1.28 -30.07 1.36
C VAL A 29 1.19 -30.14 -0.15
N ALA A 30 0.91 -31.30 -0.72
CA ALA A 30 0.77 -31.50 -2.17
C ALA A 30 -0.38 -30.65 -2.76
N THR A 31 -1.47 -30.48 -2.00
CA THR A 31 -2.60 -29.65 -2.42
C THR A 31 -2.26 -28.16 -2.38
N ILE A 32 -1.62 -27.69 -1.31
CA ILE A 32 -1.13 -26.31 -1.17
C ILE A 32 -0.18 -25.99 -2.32
N GLN A 33 0.82 -26.84 -2.55
CA GLN A 33 1.79 -26.65 -3.64
C GLN A 33 1.12 -26.60 -5.03
N ARG A 34 0.05 -27.34 -5.24
CA ARG A 34 -0.70 -27.32 -6.51
C ARG A 34 -1.44 -25.98 -6.69
N GLU A 35 -2.09 -25.47 -5.66
CA GLU A 35 -2.76 -24.16 -5.68
C GLU A 35 -1.77 -23.03 -5.88
N GLN A 36 -0.64 -23.05 -5.16
CA GLN A 36 0.44 -22.09 -5.30
C GLN A 36 1.05 -22.11 -6.70
N ASN A 37 1.36 -23.31 -7.24
CA ASN A 37 1.91 -23.45 -8.59
C ASN A 37 0.96 -22.90 -9.67
N LYS A 38 -0.35 -23.03 -9.52
CA LYS A 38 -1.33 -22.45 -10.43
C LYS A 38 -1.23 -20.92 -10.46
N ILE A 39 -1.03 -20.29 -9.30
CA ILE A 39 -0.84 -18.84 -9.20
C ILE A 39 0.51 -18.40 -9.77
N ILE A 40 1.59 -19.09 -9.39
CA ILE A 40 2.95 -18.80 -9.82
C ILE A 40 3.05 -18.82 -11.35
N ARG A 41 2.45 -19.81 -11.99
CA ARG A 41 2.51 -20.03 -13.44
C ARG A 41 1.43 -19.31 -14.26
N ASN A 42 0.56 -18.51 -13.64
CA ASN A 42 -0.42 -17.72 -14.38
C ASN A 42 0.28 -16.57 -15.14
N ASP A 43 0.46 -16.69 -16.43
CA ASP A 43 1.06 -15.70 -17.33
C ASP A 43 0.06 -15.10 -18.33
N THR A 44 -1.20 -15.46 -18.24
CA THR A 44 -2.26 -15.02 -19.15
C THR A 44 -2.94 -13.74 -18.70
N SER A 45 -3.01 -13.48 -17.39
CA SER A 45 -3.71 -12.33 -16.81
C SER A 45 -2.88 -11.06 -16.95
N ASN A 46 -3.49 -9.97 -17.43
CA ASN A 46 -2.88 -8.64 -17.42
C ASN A 46 -2.75 -8.10 -15.99
N THR A 47 -3.74 -8.37 -15.14
CA THR A 47 -3.71 -8.05 -13.72
C THR A 47 -4.20 -9.27 -12.96
N LEU A 48 -3.34 -9.83 -12.11
CA LEU A 48 -3.67 -10.93 -11.21
C LEU A 48 -3.77 -10.40 -9.78
N ILE A 49 -4.91 -10.58 -9.14
CA ILE A 49 -5.15 -10.27 -7.74
C ILE A 49 -5.09 -11.57 -6.94
N ILE A 50 -4.23 -11.65 -5.95
CA ILE A 50 -4.05 -12.80 -5.07
C ILE A 50 -4.61 -12.42 -3.69
N GLN A 51 -5.85 -12.84 -3.44
CA GLN A 51 -6.47 -12.74 -2.12
C GLN A 51 -6.05 -13.93 -1.29
N GLY A 52 -5.25 -13.72 -0.26
CA GLY A 52 -4.82 -14.80 0.62
C GLY A 52 -5.10 -14.48 2.08
N VAL A 53 -5.52 -15.47 2.85
CA VAL A 53 -5.71 -15.34 4.30
C VAL A 53 -4.37 -15.14 5.03
N ALA A 54 -4.40 -14.77 6.32
CA ALA A 54 -3.21 -14.74 7.16
C ALA A 54 -2.48 -16.10 7.10
N GLY A 55 -1.17 -16.07 6.97
CA GLY A 55 -0.35 -17.29 6.94
C GLY A 55 -0.49 -18.17 5.69
N SER A 56 -1.10 -17.69 4.59
CA SER A 56 -1.23 -18.47 3.34
C SER A 56 -0.01 -18.40 2.41
N GLY A 57 1.09 -17.74 2.82
CA GLY A 57 2.32 -17.63 2.04
C GLY A 57 2.26 -16.73 0.82
N LYS A 58 1.37 -15.72 0.82
CA LYS A 58 1.22 -14.76 -0.29
C LYS A 58 2.54 -14.18 -0.79
N THR A 59 3.37 -13.75 0.13
CA THR A 59 4.67 -13.15 -0.12
C THR A 59 5.62 -14.10 -0.84
N SER A 60 5.77 -15.32 -0.32
CA SER A 60 6.60 -16.36 -0.93
C SER A 60 6.10 -16.69 -2.35
N ILE A 61 4.79 -16.86 -2.52
CA ILE A 61 4.17 -17.10 -3.84
C ILE A 61 4.46 -15.95 -4.82
N ALA A 62 4.38 -14.70 -4.36
CA ALA A 62 4.67 -13.55 -5.21
C ALA A 62 6.13 -13.54 -5.69
N LEU A 63 7.08 -13.86 -4.81
CA LEU A 63 8.51 -13.93 -5.16
C LEU A 63 8.81 -15.08 -6.12
N HIS A 64 8.27 -16.26 -5.86
CA HIS A 64 8.40 -17.39 -6.81
C HIS A 64 7.73 -17.09 -8.16
N ARG A 65 6.63 -16.32 -8.15
CA ARG A 65 6.01 -15.86 -9.40
C ARG A 65 6.91 -14.89 -10.15
N VAL A 66 7.54 -13.96 -9.45
CA VAL A 66 8.51 -13.03 -10.05
C VAL A 66 9.68 -13.80 -10.67
N ALA A 67 10.28 -14.73 -9.94
CA ALA A 67 11.35 -15.58 -10.45
C ALA A 67 10.89 -16.42 -11.68
N TYR A 68 9.67 -16.98 -11.61
CA TYR A 68 9.07 -17.68 -12.76
C TYR A 68 8.92 -16.76 -13.97
N LEU A 69 8.44 -15.53 -13.80
CA LEU A 69 8.26 -14.58 -14.91
C LEU A 69 9.60 -14.18 -15.52
N LEU A 70 10.64 -13.94 -14.72
CA LEU A 70 12.00 -13.65 -15.18
C LEU A 70 12.56 -14.83 -15.99
N TYR A 71 12.41 -16.06 -15.49
CA TYR A 71 12.83 -17.27 -16.20
C TYR A 71 12.03 -17.49 -17.49
N ARG A 72 10.70 -17.39 -17.44
CA ARG A 72 9.79 -17.65 -18.56
C ARG A 72 9.98 -16.68 -19.71
N HIS A 73 10.25 -15.41 -19.41
CA HIS A 73 10.43 -14.32 -20.35
C HIS A 73 11.91 -13.89 -20.43
N LYS A 74 12.83 -14.84 -20.26
CA LYS A 74 14.27 -14.58 -20.33
C LYS A 74 14.65 -13.95 -21.66
N GLY A 75 15.33 -12.79 -21.59
CA GLY A 75 15.69 -11.96 -22.74
C GLY A 75 14.65 -10.90 -23.11
N GLU A 76 13.43 -10.95 -22.55
CA GLU A 76 12.38 -9.95 -22.73
C GLU A 76 12.16 -9.12 -21.46
N ILE A 77 12.28 -9.75 -20.28
CA ILE A 77 12.11 -9.13 -18.96
C ILE A 77 13.37 -9.40 -18.15
N THR A 78 13.86 -8.35 -17.50
CA THR A 78 14.97 -8.36 -16.54
C THR A 78 14.51 -7.87 -15.17
N SER A 79 15.34 -8.02 -14.14
CA SER A 79 15.09 -7.48 -12.80
C SER A 79 14.77 -5.98 -12.81
N ASN A 80 15.41 -5.20 -13.70
CA ASN A 80 15.18 -3.76 -13.85
C ASN A 80 13.82 -3.40 -14.49
N ASP A 81 13.15 -4.36 -15.12
CA ASP A 81 11.82 -4.19 -15.73
C ASP A 81 10.68 -4.49 -14.73
N ILE A 82 11.01 -4.88 -13.50
CA ILE A 82 10.06 -5.21 -12.44
C ILE A 82 10.17 -4.18 -11.32
N LEU A 83 9.03 -3.71 -10.83
CA LEU A 83 8.96 -2.85 -9.66
C LEU A 83 8.05 -3.48 -8.61
N ILE A 84 8.49 -3.47 -7.36
CA ILE A 84 7.71 -3.91 -6.21
C ILE A 84 7.29 -2.68 -5.39
N ILE A 85 5.99 -2.55 -5.13
CA ILE A 85 5.45 -1.55 -4.22
C ILE A 85 5.00 -2.25 -2.94
N SER A 86 5.63 -1.90 -1.82
CA SER A 86 5.34 -2.43 -0.49
C SER A 86 5.26 -1.29 0.54
N PRO A 87 4.35 -1.38 1.52
CA PRO A 87 4.29 -0.39 2.60
C PRO A 87 5.43 -0.53 3.62
N ASN A 88 6.15 -1.65 3.64
CA ASN A 88 7.14 -1.96 4.66
C ASN A 88 8.53 -2.19 4.07
N LYS A 89 9.53 -1.41 4.52
CA LYS A 89 10.93 -1.54 4.09
C LYS A 89 11.60 -2.85 4.55
N VAL A 90 11.10 -3.46 5.62
CA VAL A 90 11.62 -4.75 6.12
C VAL A 90 11.30 -5.88 5.12
N PHE A 91 10.21 -5.74 4.37
CA PHE A 91 9.86 -6.63 3.27
C PHE A 91 10.90 -6.58 2.13
N ALA A 92 11.43 -5.38 1.85
CA ALA A 92 12.51 -5.16 0.90
C ALA A 92 13.74 -6.02 1.21
N ASP A 93 14.10 -6.05 2.48
CA ASP A 93 15.27 -6.79 2.95
C ASP A 93 15.09 -8.31 2.79
N TYR A 94 13.88 -8.81 3.08
CA TYR A 94 13.53 -10.21 2.85
C TYR A 94 13.60 -10.59 1.36
N ILE A 95 13.03 -9.78 0.48
CA ILE A 95 13.09 -9.98 -0.98
C ILE A 95 14.53 -9.94 -1.49
N SER A 96 15.32 -8.99 -0.99
CA SER A 96 16.74 -8.84 -1.38
C SER A 96 17.58 -10.07 -1.10
N ASN A 97 17.18 -10.88 -0.13
CA ASN A 97 17.88 -12.10 0.25
C ASN A 97 17.35 -13.34 -0.51
N VAL A 98 16.03 -13.43 -0.72
CA VAL A 98 15.41 -14.61 -1.34
C VAL A 98 15.64 -14.68 -2.86
N LEU A 99 15.58 -13.56 -3.59
CA LEU A 99 15.78 -13.57 -5.04
C LEU A 99 17.19 -14.04 -5.48
N PRO A 100 18.29 -13.61 -4.84
CA PRO A 100 19.62 -14.15 -5.12
C PRO A 100 19.74 -15.66 -4.84
N GLU A 101 19.05 -16.19 -3.83
CA GLU A 101 18.98 -17.64 -3.58
C GLU A 101 18.29 -18.39 -4.73
N LEU A 102 17.36 -17.73 -5.43
CA LEU A 102 16.70 -18.24 -6.62
C LEU A 102 17.52 -18.00 -7.92
N GLY A 103 18.72 -17.40 -7.79
CA GLY A 103 19.61 -17.13 -8.93
C GLY A 103 19.26 -15.88 -9.73
N GLU A 104 18.41 -15.00 -9.19
CA GLU A 104 17.98 -13.77 -9.85
C GLU A 104 18.65 -12.53 -9.23
N GLU A 105 18.75 -11.45 -10.03
CA GLU A 105 19.29 -10.17 -9.57
C GLU A 105 18.28 -9.45 -8.67
N LYS A 106 18.79 -8.50 -7.86
CA LYS A 106 17.97 -7.65 -7.00
C LYS A 106 16.97 -6.84 -7.83
N ILE A 107 15.71 -6.81 -7.38
CA ILE A 107 14.61 -6.04 -7.99
C ILE A 107 14.45 -4.71 -7.25
N GLU A 108 14.10 -3.66 -7.99
CA GLU A 108 13.80 -2.34 -7.39
C GLU A 108 12.50 -2.42 -6.58
N GLU A 109 12.57 -1.92 -5.37
CA GLU A 109 11.43 -1.78 -4.47
C GLU A 109 11.32 -0.35 -3.99
N CYS A 110 10.08 0.14 -3.87
CA CYS A 110 9.80 1.45 -3.30
C CYS A 110 8.49 1.44 -2.50
N GLY A 111 8.42 2.35 -1.52
CA GLY A 111 7.16 2.69 -0.86
C GLY A 111 6.25 3.49 -1.79
N PHE A 112 4.93 3.33 -1.65
CA PHE A 112 3.96 4.10 -2.43
C PHE A 112 4.12 5.62 -2.20
N GLU A 113 4.41 6.03 -0.97
CA GLU A 113 4.64 7.43 -0.60
C GLU A 113 5.87 8.02 -1.28
N GLU A 114 6.96 7.26 -1.30
CA GLU A 114 8.20 7.64 -1.99
C GLU A 114 7.96 7.85 -3.48
N LEU A 115 7.23 6.93 -4.12
CA LEU A 115 6.83 7.04 -5.51
C LEU A 115 6.01 8.32 -5.76
N MET A 116 4.99 8.57 -4.92
CA MET A 116 4.14 9.76 -5.04
C MET A 116 4.92 11.05 -4.88
N LEU A 117 5.79 11.14 -3.87
CA LEU A 117 6.62 12.32 -3.63
C LEU A 117 7.55 12.61 -4.81
N LYS A 118 8.19 11.57 -5.36
CA LYS A 118 9.07 11.68 -6.53
C LYS A 118 8.32 12.27 -7.74
N ILE A 119 7.08 11.83 -8.00
CA ILE A 119 6.28 12.33 -9.13
C ILE A 119 5.72 13.74 -8.85
N LEU A 120 5.47 14.07 -7.58
CA LEU A 120 5.09 15.41 -7.14
C LEU A 120 6.30 16.36 -7.01
N ASP A 121 7.48 15.98 -7.53
CA ASP A 121 8.73 16.73 -7.51
C ASP A 121 9.18 17.14 -6.09
N ASN A 122 8.82 16.36 -5.08
CA ASN A 122 9.08 16.63 -3.65
C ASN A 122 8.62 18.01 -3.16
N LYS A 123 7.60 18.59 -3.80
CA LYS A 123 7.11 19.95 -3.50
C LYS A 123 6.29 20.06 -2.23
N TYR A 124 5.80 18.95 -1.70
CA TYR A 124 4.84 18.94 -0.60
C TYR A 124 5.39 18.19 0.60
N LYS A 125 5.11 18.71 1.80
CA LYS A 125 5.22 17.92 3.02
C LYS A 125 3.95 17.10 3.17
N ILE A 126 4.09 15.79 3.33
CA ILE A 126 2.97 14.86 3.42
C ILE A 126 2.96 14.14 4.78
N GLN A 127 1.79 13.79 5.25
CA GLN A 127 1.58 12.81 6.30
C GLN A 127 1.87 11.42 5.74
N THR A 128 2.59 10.57 6.48
CA THR A 128 2.78 9.17 6.10
C THR A 128 1.53 8.35 6.39
N PHE A 129 1.43 7.14 5.84
CA PHE A 129 0.38 6.20 6.20
C PHE A 129 0.40 5.89 7.70
N PHE A 130 1.60 5.68 8.26
CA PHE A 130 1.77 5.41 9.68
C PHE A 130 1.39 6.60 10.55
N ASP A 131 1.76 7.84 10.17
CA ASP A 131 1.28 9.07 10.82
C ASP A 131 -0.25 9.12 10.85
N GLN A 132 -0.93 8.79 9.74
CA GLN A 132 -2.39 8.78 9.66
C GLN A 132 -3.00 7.77 10.61
N VAL A 133 -2.49 6.55 10.64
CA VAL A 133 -2.97 5.50 11.54
C VAL A 133 -2.73 5.87 13.00
N ALA A 134 -1.54 6.37 13.33
CA ALA A 134 -1.22 6.84 14.69
C ALA A 134 -2.15 7.99 15.12
N GLU A 135 -2.46 8.94 14.24
CA GLU A 135 -3.37 10.06 14.54
C GLU A 135 -4.81 9.58 14.78
N ILE A 136 -5.30 8.59 14.02
CA ILE A 136 -6.61 7.97 14.26
C ILE A 136 -6.65 7.32 15.64
N LEU A 137 -5.62 6.54 15.99
CA LEU A 137 -5.54 5.82 17.27
C LEU A 137 -5.39 6.75 18.48
N ASP A 138 -4.67 7.88 18.31
CA ASP A 138 -4.40 8.82 19.41
C ASP A 138 -5.55 9.79 19.68
N LYS A 139 -6.28 10.23 18.65
CA LYS A 139 -7.23 11.35 18.78
C LYS A 139 -8.69 10.99 18.55
N GLU A 140 -8.97 9.94 17.80
CA GLU A 140 -10.34 9.51 17.41
C GLU A 140 -11.22 10.68 16.90
N GLU A 141 -10.62 11.67 16.18
CA GLU A 141 -11.36 12.82 15.64
C GLU A 141 -12.27 12.38 14.48
N GLU A 142 -13.60 12.44 14.67
CA GLU A 142 -14.59 11.99 13.68
C GLU A 142 -14.45 12.74 12.35
N ASP A 143 -14.24 14.06 12.35
CA ASP A 143 -14.04 14.84 11.13
C ASP A 143 -12.82 14.37 10.31
N PHE A 144 -11.74 13.93 10.99
CA PHE A 144 -10.56 13.39 10.34
C PHE A 144 -10.86 12.02 9.69
N ILE A 145 -11.56 11.17 10.44
CA ILE A 145 -12.00 9.85 9.96
C ILE A 145 -12.96 9.99 8.78
N GLU A 146 -13.89 10.95 8.83
CA GLU A 146 -14.84 11.21 7.74
C GLU A 146 -14.11 11.65 6.46
N ARG A 147 -13.10 12.52 6.56
CA ARG A 147 -12.28 12.90 5.40
C ARG A 147 -11.57 11.70 4.78
N ILE A 148 -11.04 10.77 5.58
CA ILE A 148 -10.40 9.55 5.11
C ILE A 148 -11.42 8.66 4.41
N ARG A 149 -12.57 8.37 5.04
CA ARG A 149 -13.65 7.55 4.48
C ARG A 149 -14.12 8.11 3.13
N PHE A 150 -14.41 9.41 3.08
CA PHE A 150 -14.87 10.08 1.87
C PHE A 150 -13.91 9.89 0.69
N LYS A 151 -12.60 10.14 0.91
CA LYS A 151 -11.57 10.06 -0.11
C LYS A 151 -11.21 8.62 -0.51
N SER A 152 -11.66 7.62 0.25
CA SER A 152 -11.41 6.19 0.03
C SER A 152 -12.53 5.49 -0.75
N THR A 153 -13.55 6.23 -1.22
CA THR A 153 -14.69 5.67 -1.94
C THR A 153 -14.47 5.65 -3.46
N THR A 154 -15.19 4.78 -4.16
CA THR A 154 -15.26 4.77 -5.63
C THR A 154 -16.03 5.99 -6.16
N GLU A 155 -17.01 6.49 -5.39
CA GLU A 155 -17.76 7.70 -5.67
C GLU A 155 -16.86 8.94 -5.70
N PHE A 156 -15.88 9.01 -4.82
CA PHE A 156 -14.88 10.07 -4.82
C PHE A 156 -14.11 10.13 -6.14
N ILE A 157 -13.71 8.98 -6.69
CA ILE A 157 -13.06 8.92 -8.01
C ILE A 157 -13.97 9.47 -9.09
N GLN A 158 -15.27 9.08 -9.08
CA GLN A 158 -16.24 9.57 -10.06
C GLN A 158 -16.43 11.08 -9.98
N GLN A 159 -16.40 11.66 -8.76
CA GLN A 159 -16.46 13.12 -8.59
C GLN A 159 -15.18 13.79 -9.12
N MET A 160 -14.00 13.21 -8.85
CA MET A 160 -12.75 13.71 -9.42
C MET A 160 -12.75 13.67 -10.95
N ASP A 161 -13.25 12.58 -11.55
CA ASP A 161 -13.37 12.47 -13.01
C ASP A 161 -14.30 13.55 -13.59
N LYS A 162 -15.45 13.82 -12.94
CA LYS A 162 -16.36 14.91 -13.32
C LYS A 162 -15.71 16.29 -13.18
N TYR A 163 -14.93 16.49 -12.13
CA TYR A 163 -14.20 17.74 -11.94
C TYR A 163 -13.11 17.94 -12.99
N ILE A 164 -12.41 16.90 -13.41
CA ILE A 164 -11.45 16.97 -14.50
C ILE A 164 -12.14 17.40 -15.80
N LEU A 165 -13.34 16.85 -16.09
CA LEU A 165 -14.15 17.29 -17.23
C LEU A 165 -14.63 18.75 -17.09
N TYR A 166 -14.96 19.19 -15.88
CA TYR A 166 -15.26 20.61 -15.63
C TYR A 166 -14.05 21.50 -15.91
N LEU A 167 -12.85 21.09 -15.50
CA LEU A 167 -11.60 21.83 -15.76
C LEU A 167 -11.31 21.93 -17.27
N GLU A 168 -11.63 20.91 -18.06
CA GLU A 168 -11.50 20.97 -19.53
C GLU A 168 -12.19 22.19 -20.14
N GLN A 169 -13.30 22.61 -19.58
CA GLN A 169 -14.12 23.71 -20.09
C GLN A 169 -13.83 25.05 -19.40
N ASN A 170 -13.31 25.03 -18.15
CA ASN A 170 -13.31 26.20 -17.29
C ASN A 170 -11.92 26.61 -16.77
N ALA A 171 -10.89 25.75 -16.89
CA ALA A 171 -9.57 26.04 -16.33
C ALA A 171 -8.73 26.99 -17.19
N PHE A 172 -8.92 26.97 -18.52
CA PHE A 172 -8.32 27.93 -19.43
C PHE A 172 -9.24 29.14 -19.57
N ARG A 173 -8.77 30.31 -19.13
CA ARG A 173 -9.50 31.58 -19.14
C ARG A 173 -8.75 32.58 -20.02
N PRO A 174 -8.85 32.43 -21.34
CA PRO A 174 -8.15 33.30 -22.25
C PRO A 174 -8.67 34.75 -22.20
N THR A 175 -7.79 35.68 -22.45
CA THR A 175 -8.07 37.08 -22.74
C THR A 175 -7.55 37.37 -24.13
N ASP A 176 -8.07 38.43 -24.75
CA ASP A 176 -7.60 38.85 -26.07
C ASP A 176 -6.08 39.07 -26.06
N LEU A 177 -5.41 38.50 -27.04
CA LEU A 177 -3.98 38.67 -27.28
C LEU A 177 -3.76 39.48 -28.55
N LYS A 178 -2.52 39.97 -28.71
CA LYS A 178 -2.06 40.60 -29.96
C LYS A 178 -0.76 39.92 -30.41
N ALA A 179 -0.77 39.47 -31.66
CA ALA A 179 0.45 39.05 -32.33
C ALA A 179 0.87 40.13 -33.33
N GLY A 180 1.79 41.00 -32.94
CA GLY A 180 2.09 42.20 -33.67
C GLY A 180 0.89 43.17 -33.68
N ARG A 181 0.31 43.42 -34.88
CA ARG A 181 -0.88 44.27 -35.04
C ARG A 181 -2.20 43.46 -35.12
N ILE A 182 -2.14 42.13 -35.18
CA ILE A 182 -3.33 41.28 -35.36
C ILE A 182 -3.90 40.92 -33.99
N PRO A 183 -5.18 41.23 -33.74
CA PRO A 183 -5.86 40.79 -32.55
C PRO A 183 -6.18 39.29 -32.64
N ILE A 184 -5.96 38.58 -31.57
CA ILE A 184 -6.34 37.17 -31.40
C ILE A 184 -7.42 37.14 -30.32
N PRO A 185 -8.70 36.97 -30.69
CA PRO A 185 -9.80 37.01 -29.74
C PRO A 185 -9.74 35.86 -28.72
N ALA A 186 -10.19 36.13 -27.51
CA ALA A 186 -10.28 35.10 -26.45
C ALA A 186 -11.12 33.89 -26.86
N GLU A 187 -12.21 34.09 -27.59
CA GLU A 187 -13.09 33.02 -28.06
C GLU A 187 -12.37 32.08 -29.03
N TYR A 188 -11.60 32.63 -29.98
CA TYR A 188 -10.76 31.82 -30.87
C TYR A 188 -9.73 31.00 -30.08
N LEU A 189 -9.08 31.58 -29.07
CA LEU A 189 -8.14 30.86 -28.22
C LEU A 189 -8.81 29.70 -27.47
N LYS A 190 -10.05 29.90 -27.02
CA LYS A 190 -10.84 28.87 -26.33
C LYS A 190 -11.20 27.72 -27.27
N GLU A 191 -11.63 28.03 -28.50
CA GLU A 191 -11.89 27.02 -29.53
C GLU A 191 -10.64 26.19 -29.87
N ARG A 192 -9.49 26.86 -30.05
CA ARG A 192 -8.21 26.16 -30.30
C ARG A 192 -7.81 25.27 -29.14
N PHE A 193 -7.94 25.73 -27.90
CA PHE A 193 -7.66 24.91 -26.72
C PHE A 193 -8.54 23.64 -26.67
N ALA A 194 -9.81 23.77 -27.00
CA ALA A 194 -10.75 22.64 -27.08
C ALA A 194 -10.40 21.69 -28.24
N ALA A 195 -9.93 22.20 -29.38
CA ALA A 195 -9.51 21.36 -30.52
C ALA A 195 -8.36 20.40 -30.17
N TRP A 196 -7.47 20.79 -29.28
CA TRP A 196 -6.36 19.96 -28.79
C TRP A 196 -6.75 19.00 -27.64
N HIS A 197 -8.01 18.66 -27.47
CA HIS A 197 -8.53 17.81 -26.36
C HIS A 197 -7.86 16.44 -26.22
N ARG A 198 -7.21 15.93 -27.27
CA ARG A 198 -6.45 14.66 -27.22
C ARG A 198 -5.17 14.76 -26.38
N LEU A 199 -4.66 15.97 -26.19
CA LEU A 199 -3.52 16.22 -25.32
C LEU A 199 -3.99 16.62 -23.92
N PRO A 200 -3.22 16.27 -22.88
CA PRO A 200 -3.43 16.81 -21.54
C PRO A 200 -3.44 18.35 -21.55
N MET A 201 -4.27 18.96 -20.70
CA MET A 201 -4.54 20.41 -20.74
C MET A 201 -3.28 21.28 -20.78
N ARG A 202 -2.27 20.97 -19.96
CA ARG A 202 -1.00 21.74 -19.87
C ARG A 202 -0.07 21.54 -21.07
N SER A 203 -0.27 20.47 -21.81
CA SER A 203 0.54 20.14 -23.00
C SER A 203 0.02 20.81 -24.28
N ARG A 204 -1.15 21.47 -24.23
CA ARG A 204 -1.81 22.08 -25.40
C ARG A 204 -1.22 23.40 -25.84
N PHE A 205 -0.59 24.15 -24.95
CA PHE A 205 -0.21 25.54 -25.21
C PHE A 205 0.87 25.70 -26.27
N GLN A 206 1.83 24.79 -26.33
CA GLN A 206 2.88 24.87 -27.34
C GLN A 206 2.36 24.51 -28.75
N PRO A 207 1.62 23.41 -28.95
CA PRO A 207 0.97 23.13 -30.25
C PRO A 207 0.01 24.22 -30.70
N MET A 208 -0.78 24.81 -29.78
CA MET A 208 -1.63 25.96 -30.07
C MET A 208 -0.83 27.15 -30.58
N ALA A 209 0.26 27.48 -29.92
CA ALA A 209 1.13 28.61 -30.33
C ALA A 209 1.71 28.37 -31.73
N GLU A 210 2.10 27.15 -32.06
CA GLU A 210 2.61 26.76 -33.38
C GLU A 210 1.53 26.85 -34.47
N GLU A 211 0.29 26.43 -34.14
CA GLU A 211 -0.86 26.51 -35.03
C GLU A 211 -1.21 27.97 -35.30
N ILE A 212 -1.34 28.78 -34.27
CA ILE A 212 -1.60 30.24 -34.39
C ILE A 212 -0.51 30.92 -35.23
N ALA A 213 0.77 30.64 -34.99
CA ALA A 213 1.87 31.20 -35.75
C ALA A 213 1.78 30.86 -37.25
N ARG A 214 1.44 29.63 -37.58
CA ARG A 214 1.21 29.19 -38.95
C ARG A 214 0.04 29.93 -39.59
N GLU A 215 -1.09 30.03 -38.92
CA GLU A 215 -2.27 30.72 -39.39
C GLU A 215 -2.02 32.18 -39.65
N LEU A 216 -1.29 32.86 -38.75
CA LEU A 216 -0.89 34.26 -38.94
C LEU A 216 -0.03 34.45 -40.21
N THR A 217 0.86 33.51 -40.51
CA THR A 217 1.69 33.55 -41.71
C THR A 217 0.88 33.32 -42.99
N PHE A 218 0.03 32.30 -43.04
CA PHE A 218 -0.66 31.89 -44.26
C PHE A 218 -1.94 32.69 -44.54
N THR A 219 -2.73 33.03 -43.51
CA THR A 219 -4.02 33.71 -43.67
C THR A 219 -3.86 35.22 -43.63
N TYR A 220 -2.99 35.74 -42.79
CA TYR A 220 -2.78 37.18 -42.60
C TYR A 220 -1.51 37.71 -43.26
N HIS A 221 -0.80 36.86 -44.02
CA HIS A 221 0.43 37.21 -44.76
C HIS A 221 1.49 37.91 -43.89
N GLN A 222 1.58 37.49 -42.59
CA GLN A 222 2.60 37.99 -41.69
C GLN A 222 3.94 37.30 -41.95
N GLU A 223 5.05 37.97 -41.61
CA GLU A 223 6.34 37.31 -41.59
C GLU A 223 6.32 36.08 -40.63
N PRO A 224 6.94 34.96 -41.02
CA PRO A 224 6.98 33.76 -40.18
C PRO A 224 7.57 34.07 -38.79
N MET A 225 6.85 33.69 -37.75
CA MET A 225 7.33 33.82 -36.37
C MET A 225 8.53 32.89 -36.14
N GLY A 226 9.60 33.42 -35.57
CA GLY A 226 10.76 32.63 -35.18
C GLY A 226 10.43 31.74 -33.95
N ARG A 227 11.23 30.69 -33.73
CA ARG A 227 11.05 29.74 -32.62
C ARG A 227 10.91 30.40 -31.24
N ILE A 228 11.65 31.48 -30.99
CA ILE A 228 11.60 32.23 -29.73
C ILE A 228 10.23 32.88 -29.54
N GLN A 229 9.68 33.50 -30.59
CA GLN A 229 8.39 34.19 -30.57
C GLN A 229 7.24 33.18 -30.35
N ILE A 230 7.29 32.01 -31.00
CA ILE A 230 6.31 30.94 -30.81
C ILE A 230 6.34 30.44 -29.37
N ARG A 231 7.53 30.23 -28.80
CA ARG A 231 7.69 29.84 -27.39
C ARG A 231 7.16 30.91 -26.43
N GLN A 232 7.39 32.18 -26.73
CA GLN A 232 6.84 33.28 -25.93
C GLN A 232 5.31 33.29 -25.98
N LEU A 233 4.70 33.12 -27.16
CA LEU A 233 3.25 33.00 -27.31
C LEU A 233 2.70 31.81 -26.50
N GLY A 234 3.35 30.65 -26.56
CA GLY A 234 2.97 29.48 -25.75
C GLY A 234 3.03 29.78 -24.25
N ASN A 235 4.03 30.54 -23.80
CA ASN A 235 4.15 30.94 -22.40
C ASN A 235 3.03 31.94 -21.99
N GLU A 236 2.66 32.90 -22.87
CA GLU A 236 1.55 33.82 -22.61
C GLU A 236 0.21 33.04 -22.49
N LEU A 237 -0.05 32.08 -23.40
CA LEU A 237 -1.21 31.20 -23.31
C LEU A 237 -1.22 30.42 -22.01
N LYS A 238 -0.08 29.88 -21.59
CA LYS A 238 0.05 29.13 -20.35
C LYS A 238 -0.25 29.94 -19.09
N LYS A 239 0.02 31.27 -19.10
CA LYS A 239 -0.34 32.15 -17.96
C LYS A 239 -1.84 32.31 -17.76
N MET A 240 -2.64 32.06 -18.79
CA MET A 240 -4.11 32.13 -18.73
C MET A 240 -4.74 30.85 -18.17
N PHE A 241 -3.92 29.88 -17.80
CA PHE A 241 -4.32 28.63 -17.14
C PHE A 241 -3.79 28.61 -15.72
N ASN A 242 -4.62 28.16 -14.74
CA ASN A 242 -4.12 27.96 -13.39
C ASN A 242 -3.16 26.77 -13.35
N ASN A 243 -1.88 27.04 -13.13
CA ASN A 243 -0.81 26.04 -13.15
C ASN A 243 -0.46 25.47 -11.76
N LYS A 244 -1.17 25.87 -10.70
CA LYS A 244 -0.89 25.39 -9.34
C LYS A 244 -1.75 24.18 -9.01
N ASP A 245 -1.14 23.00 -8.92
CA ASP A 245 -1.83 21.74 -8.65
C ASP A 245 -2.69 21.82 -7.39
N LEU A 246 -2.13 22.38 -6.30
CA LEU A 246 -2.83 22.47 -5.02
C LEU A 246 -4.03 23.43 -5.06
N ASP A 247 -3.95 24.52 -5.83
CA ASP A 247 -5.07 25.45 -5.97
C ASP A 247 -6.21 24.81 -6.75
N LEU A 248 -5.88 24.06 -7.82
CA LEU A 248 -6.88 23.29 -8.57
C LEU A 248 -7.48 22.18 -7.72
N TYR A 249 -6.67 21.51 -6.90
CA TYR A 249 -7.16 20.47 -6.01
C TYR A 249 -8.07 21.03 -4.91
N LYS A 250 -7.76 22.19 -4.33
CA LYS A 250 -8.68 22.89 -3.42
C LYS A 250 -9.98 23.27 -4.12
N GLY A 251 -9.87 23.78 -5.35
CA GLY A 251 -11.03 24.11 -6.17
C GLY A 251 -11.97 22.94 -6.45
N PHE A 252 -11.49 21.70 -6.37
CA PHE A 252 -12.35 20.51 -6.42
C PHE A 252 -13.35 20.48 -5.25
N TYR A 253 -12.91 20.76 -4.04
CA TYR A 253 -13.80 20.75 -2.87
C TYR A 253 -14.78 21.93 -2.88
N ASP A 254 -14.34 23.10 -3.36
CA ASP A 254 -15.23 24.26 -3.57
C ASP A 254 -16.29 23.94 -4.62
N TRP A 255 -15.88 23.31 -5.74
CA TRP A 255 -16.79 22.87 -6.79
C TRP A 255 -17.79 21.81 -6.31
N LEU A 256 -17.36 20.91 -5.42
CA LEU A 256 -18.17 19.86 -4.84
C LEU A 256 -19.13 20.39 -3.74
N GLY A 257 -18.90 21.64 -3.26
CA GLY A 257 -19.66 22.22 -2.14
C GLY A 257 -19.29 21.64 -0.78
N LYS A 258 -18.08 21.06 -0.64
CA LYS A 258 -17.57 20.41 0.60
C LYS A 258 -16.16 20.89 0.94
N PRO A 259 -15.94 22.21 1.13
CA PRO A 259 -14.60 22.74 1.41
C PRO A 259 -13.96 22.18 2.69
N GLU A 260 -14.76 21.76 3.67
CA GLU A 260 -14.34 21.15 4.94
C GLU A 260 -13.63 19.80 4.75
N MET A 261 -13.85 19.12 3.61
CA MET A 261 -13.20 17.84 3.28
C MET A 261 -11.73 18.00 2.89
N PHE A 262 -11.22 19.22 2.74
CA PHE A 262 -9.81 19.50 2.56
C PHE A 262 -9.25 20.24 3.78
N LYS A 263 -8.27 19.63 4.44
CA LYS A 263 -7.57 20.23 5.58
C LYS A 263 -6.06 20.02 5.45
N GLN A 264 -5.30 21.07 5.71
CA GLN A 264 -3.85 20.97 5.83
C GLN A 264 -3.46 20.96 7.32
N GLY A 265 -2.59 20.05 7.69
CA GLY A 265 -2.03 19.98 9.02
C GLY A 265 -1.04 21.12 9.32
N LYS A 266 -0.40 21.07 10.47
CA LYS A 266 0.66 22.02 10.87
C LYS A 266 1.73 22.10 9.77
N ASN A 267 2.31 23.30 9.57
CA ASN A 267 3.31 23.57 8.54
C ASN A 267 2.86 23.25 7.09
N ARG A 268 1.56 23.35 6.81
CA ARG A 268 0.96 23.05 5.50
C ARG A 268 1.19 21.59 5.04
N LYS A 269 1.35 20.67 5.97
CA LYS A 269 1.47 19.24 5.72
C LYS A 269 0.14 18.74 5.12
N LEU A 270 0.18 18.04 3.99
CA LEU A 270 -1.00 17.40 3.40
C LEU A 270 -1.36 16.15 4.20
N GLU A 271 -2.65 15.90 4.41
CA GLU A 271 -3.13 14.61 4.91
C GLU A 271 -2.75 13.51 3.92
N TYR A 272 -2.42 12.33 4.41
CA TYR A 272 -2.06 11.18 3.54
C TYR A 272 -3.16 10.89 2.51
N ALA A 273 -4.42 10.98 2.93
CA ALA A 273 -5.59 10.77 2.07
C ALA A 273 -5.72 11.78 0.91
N ASP A 274 -5.02 12.93 0.94
CA ASP A 274 -5.03 13.94 -0.12
C ASP A 274 -3.92 13.74 -1.17
N VAL A 275 -2.90 12.95 -0.87
CA VAL A 275 -1.70 12.87 -1.71
C VAL A 275 -2.00 12.19 -3.05
N ALA A 276 -2.63 11.02 -3.01
CA ALA A 276 -3.01 10.30 -4.24
C ALA A 276 -4.05 11.04 -5.09
N PRO A 277 -5.10 11.67 -4.53
CA PRO A 277 -6.01 12.52 -5.28
C PRO A 277 -5.33 13.70 -5.97
N LEU A 278 -4.44 14.41 -5.26
CA LEU A 278 -3.66 15.50 -5.84
C LEU A 278 -2.80 15.01 -7.01
N LEU A 279 -2.14 13.87 -6.83
CA LEU A 279 -1.37 13.24 -7.90
C LEU A 279 -2.27 12.81 -9.07
N TYR A 280 -3.44 12.22 -8.81
CA TYR A 280 -4.40 11.83 -9.84
C TYR A 280 -4.81 13.01 -10.71
N LEU A 281 -5.09 14.17 -10.08
CA LEU A 281 -5.38 15.41 -10.79
C LEU A 281 -4.19 15.87 -11.63
N LYS A 282 -2.98 15.91 -11.05
CA LYS A 282 -1.75 16.28 -11.78
C LYS A 282 -1.56 15.41 -13.03
N LEU A 283 -1.72 14.08 -12.87
CA LEU A 283 -1.62 13.10 -13.95
C LEU A 283 -2.71 13.24 -15.04
N ALA A 284 -3.80 13.91 -14.76
CA ALA A 284 -4.81 14.25 -15.76
C ALA A 284 -4.50 15.56 -16.51
N LEU A 285 -3.76 16.47 -15.88
CA LEU A 285 -3.44 17.79 -16.44
C LEU A 285 -2.17 17.81 -17.29
N GLU A 286 -1.22 16.91 -17.02
CA GLU A 286 0.11 16.90 -17.65
C GLU A 286 0.33 15.64 -18.45
N ASP A 287 1.22 15.74 -19.44
CA ASP A 287 1.74 14.58 -20.15
C ASP A 287 2.63 13.80 -19.19
N ASN A 288 2.18 12.61 -18.86
CA ASN A 288 2.83 11.81 -17.84
C ASN A 288 4.05 11.11 -18.44
N LYS A 289 5.15 11.20 -17.74
CA LYS A 289 6.22 10.22 -17.86
C LYS A 289 5.70 8.90 -17.27
N THR A 290 4.82 8.23 -18.03
CA THR A 290 4.47 6.84 -17.74
C THR A 290 5.77 6.07 -17.58
N MET A 291 5.84 5.25 -16.55
CA MET A 291 7.03 4.45 -16.30
C MET A 291 7.06 3.25 -17.26
N TYR A 292 7.19 3.53 -18.56
CA TYR A 292 7.21 2.53 -19.62
C TYR A 292 8.37 1.53 -19.52
N GLY A 293 9.43 1.86 -18.76
CA GLY A 293 10.52 0.95 -18.47
C GLY A 293 10.08 -0.25 -17.63
N ILE A 294 9.05 -0.09 -16.80
CA ILE A 294 8.52 -1.19 -15.97
C ILE A 294 7.55 -2.03 -16.79
N LYS A 295 7.84 -3.33 -16.91
CA LYS A 295 7.03 -4.31 -17.64
C LYS A 295 6.14 -5.15 -16.72
N HIS A 296 6.48 -5.23 -15.43
CA HIS A 296 5.68 -5.90 -14.42
C HIS A 296 5.70 -5.14 -13.10
N LEU A 297 4.50 -4.88 -12.56
CA LEU A 297 4.33 -4.23 -11.26
C LEU A 297 3.80 -5.25 -10.26
N LEU A 298 4.48 -5.40 -9.12
CA LEU A 298 3.99 -6.14 -7.98
C LEU A 298 3.55 -5.14 -6.88
N VAL A 299 2.34 -5.32 -6.36
CA VAL A 299 1.79 -4.50 -5.26
C VAL A 299 1.47 -5.43 -4.10
N ASP A 300 2.16 -5.26 -2.99
CA ASP A 300 1.91 -6.01 -1.76
C ASP A 300 0.93 -5.27 -0.85
N GLU A 301 0.31 -5.99 0.09
CA GLU A 301 -0.64 -5.48 1.07
C GLU A 301 -1.78 -4.68 0.45
N MET A 302 -2.42 -5.27 -0.55
CA MET A 302 -3.45 -4.63 -1.41
C MET A 302 -4.53 -3.87 -0.64
N GLN A 303 -4.84 -4.28 0.58
CA GLN A 303 -5.91 -3.72 1.40
C GLN A 303 -5.54 -2.35 2.02
N ASP A 304 -4.26 -1.97 1.99
CA ASP A 304 -3.82 -0.67 2.54
C ASP A 304 -3.86 0.46 1.50
N TYR A 305 -4.18 0.14 0.25
CA TYR A 305 -4.31 1.14 -0.81
C TYR A 305 -5.77 1.43 -1.13
N THR A 306 -6.10 2.70 -1.28
CA THR A 306 -7.44 3.16 -1.64
C THR A 306 -7.72 2.98 -3.13
N PRO A 307 -8.99 2.98 -3.58
CA PRO A 307 -9.33 2.88 -4.99
C PRO A 307 -8.67 3.95 -5.88
N ILE A 308 -8.49 5.19 -5.37
CA ILE A 308 -7.82 6.24 -6.13
C ILE A 308 -6.31 6.00 -6.28
N GLN A 309 -5.66 5.34 -5.31
CA GLN A 309 -4.28 4.92 -5.44
C GLN A 309 -4.11 3.88 -6.56
N TYR A 310 -5.05 2.94 -6.68
CA TYR A 310 -5.07 2.01 -7.83
C TYR A 310 -5.29 2.71 -9.17
N LYS A 311 -6.10 3.79 -9.22
CA LYS A 311 -6.24 4.63 -10.43
C LYS A 311 -4.92 5.29 -10.81
N VAL A 312 -4.19 5.80 -9.82
CA VAL A 312 -2.86 6.39 -10.01
C VAL A 312 -1.89 5.33 -10.55
N LEU A 313 -1.83 4.15 -9.91
CA LEU A 313 -0.98 3.04 -10.38
C LEU A 313 -1.33 2.59 -11.80
N ALA A 314 -2.62 2.53 -12.15
CA ALA A 314 -3.06 2.18 -13.50
C ALA A 314 -2.57 3.18 -14.56
N LYS A 315 -2.57 4.48 -14.21
CA LYS A 315 -2.07 5.54 -15.11
C LYS A 315 -0.54 5.53 -15.25
N LEU A 316 0.17 5.28 -14.16
CA LEU A 316 1.65 5.30 -14.14
C LEU A 316 2.25 4.05 -14.79
N PHE A 317 1.63 2.90 -14.57
CA PHE A 317 2.15 1.59 -14.98
C PHE A 317 1.17 0.89 -15.93
N PRO A 318 1.24 1.12 -17.24
CA PRO A 318 0.38 0.43 -18.21
C PRO A 318 0.83 -1.01 -18.48
N CYS A 319 1.63 -1.60 -17.58
CA CYS A 319 2.18 -2.94 -17.67
C CYS A 319 1.30 -3.98 -16.94
N ARG A 320 1.71 -5.26 -17.02
CA ARG A 320 1.12 -6.36 -16.24
C ARG A 320 1.31 -6.14 -14.75
N LYS A 321 0.36 -6.61 -13.94
CA LYS A 321 0.36 -6.42 -12.49
C LYS A 321 0.09 -7.71 -11.74
N THR A 322 0.78 -7.89 -10.61
CA THR A 322 0.42 -8.86 -9.58
C THR A 322 0.14 -8.08 -8.30
N ILE A 323 -1.05 -8.23 -7.76
CA ILE A 323 -1.53 -7.51 -6.57
C ILE A 323 -1.85 -8.55 -5.52
N LEU A 324 -1.28 -8.46 -4.34
CA LEU A 324 -1.47 -9.46 -3.28
C LEU A 324 -1.81 -8.80 -1.95
N GLY A 325 -2.57 -9.50 -1.14
CA GLY A 325 -2.91 -9.05 0.20
C GLY A 325 -4.05 -9.85 0.83
N ASP A 326 -4.52 -9.36 1.96
CA ASP A 326 -5.65 -9.91 2.70
C ASP A 326 -6.59 -8.79 3.11
N ALA A 327 -7.76 -8.72 2.50
CA ALA A 327 -8.76 -7.69 2.79
C ALA A 327 -9.18 -7.64 4.28
N LYS A 328 -9.00 -8.74 5.04
CA LYS A 328 -9.30 -8.82 6.46
C LYS A 328 -8.16 -8.33 7.37
N GLN A 329 -6.95 -8.14 6.83
CA GLN A 329 -5.78 -7.64 7.56
C GLN A 329 -5.54 -6.14 7.35
N SER A 330 -6.57 -5.37 7.04
CA SER A 330 -6.42 -3.91 6.98
C SER A 330 -6.18 -3.34 8.37
N VAL A 331 -5.13 -2.54 8.50
CA VAL A 331 -4.84 -1.78 9.73
C VAL A 331 -5.62 -0.47 9.80
N ASN A 332 -6.21 -0.03 8.69
CA ASN A 332 -7.11 1.12 8.65
C ASN A 332 -8.42 0.75 7.94
N PRO A 333 -9.45 0.32 8.68
CA PRO A 333 -10.72 -0.09 8.09
C PRO A 333 -11.46 1.05 7.36
N TYR A 334 -11.09 2.31 7.62
CA TYR A 334 -11.71 3.48 7.00
C TYR A 334 -11.18 3.75 5.58
N SER A 335 -10.04 3.17 5.21
CA SER A 335 -9.42 3.31 3.88
C SER A 335 -9.14 1.98 3.19
N SER A 336 -9.65 0.87 3.73
CA SER A 336 -9.41 -0.46 3.15
C SER A 336 -10.12 -0.66 1.81
N THR A 337 -9.50 -1.47 0.96
CA THR A 337 -10.03 -1.81 -0.37
C THR A 337 -10.23 -3.32 -0.51
N THR A 338 -11.38 -3.71 -1.05
CA THR A 338 -11.69 -5.11 -1.36
C THR A 338 -11.26 -5.50 -2.77
N CYS A 339 -11.17 -6.82 -3.04
CA CYS A 339 -10.89 -7.32 -4.39
C CYS A 339 -11.86 -6.78 -5.44
N GLU A 340 -13.15 -6.69 -5.11
CA GLU A 340 -14.19 -6.19 -6.01
C GLU A 340 -14.00 -4.71 -6.34
N GLN A 341 -13.57 -3.91 -5.37
CA GLN A 341 -13.25 -2.50 -5.60
C GLN A 341 -12.02 -2.34 -6.50
N ILE A 342 -10.99 -3.18 -6.29
CA ILE A 342 -9.81 -3.21 -7.16
C ILE A 342 -10.21 -3.61 -8.59
N GLN A 343 -11.05 -4.65 -8.76
CA GLN A 343 -11.53 -5.09 -10.07
C GLN A 343 -12.34 -4.01 -10.81
N ARG A 344 -13.12 -3.18 -10.09
CA ARG A 344 -13.83 -2.04 -10.69
C ARG A 344 -12.87 -0.97 -11.23
N VAL A 345 -11.74 -0.79 -10.58
CA VAL A 345 -10.70 0.16 -11.00
C VAL A 345 -9.81 -0.41 -12.09
N LEU A 346 -9.39 -1.67 -11.94
CA LEU A 346 -8.52 -2.41 -12.85
C LEU A 346 -9.35 -3.44 -13.63
N VAL A 347 -10.09 -2.95 -14.61
CA VAL A 347 -11.02 -3.77 -15.41
C VAL A 347 -10.25 -4.91 -16.10
N GLY A 348 -10.83 -6.13 -16.08
CA GLY A 348 -10.23 -7.32 -16.67
C GLY A 348 -9.20 -8.02 -15.77
N SER A 349 -9.13 -7.66 -14.48
CA SER A 349 -8.29 -8.38 -13.51
C SER A 349 -8.91 -9.73 -13.13
N GLU A 350 -8.05 -10.73 -12.95
CA GLU A 350 -8.39 -12.06 -12.44
C GLU A 350 -8.11 -12.14 -10.94
N VAL A 351 -9.01 -12.75 -10.16
CA VAL A 351 -8.82 -12.99 -8.72
C VAL A 351 -8.56 -14.46 -8.48
N MET A 352 -7.49 -14.75 -7.76
CA MET A 352 -7.20 -16.09 -7.24
C MET A 352 -7.15 -16.03 -5.71
N LYS A 353 -7.73 -17.05 -5.06
CA LYS A 353 -7.85 -17.11 -3.60
C LYS A 353 -6.93 -18.18 -3.01
N LEU A 354 -6.36 -17.87 -1.85
CA LEU A 354 -5.59 -18.76 -0.99
C LEU A 354 -6.28 -18.80 0.37
N CYS A 355 -7.05 -19.84 0.62
CA CYS A 355 -7.90 -19.94 1.80
C CYS A 355 -7.24 -20.66 2.98
N LYS A 356 -6.13 -21.37 2.77
CA LYS A 356 -5.47 -22.17 3.81
C LYS A 356 -4.37 -21.38 4.51
N SER A 357 -4.48 -21.35 5.85
CA SER A 357 -3.43 -20.83 6.73
C SER A 357 -2.58 -22.00 7.22
N TYR A 358 -1.31 -22.02 6.89
CA TYR A 358 -0.38 -23.08 7.27
C TYR A 358 0.78 -22.61 8.17
N ARG A 359 0.88 -21.33 8.42
CA ARG A 359 1.98 -20.73 9.19
C ARG A 359 1.74 -20.79 10.68
N SER A 360 0.58 -20.35 11.15
CA SER A 360 0.19 -20.40 12.55
C SER A 360 -0.39 -21.77 12.92
N THR A 361 -0.34 -22.14 14.20
CA THR A 361 -1.02 -23.33 14.70
C THR A 361 -2.53 -23.21 14.55
N TYR A 362 -3.21 -24.36 14.58
CA TYR A 362 -4.68 -24.42 14.55
C TYR A 362 -5.31 -23.58 15.66
N GLU A 363 -4.78 -23.66 16.87
CA GLU A 363 -5.28 -22.99 18.07
C GLU A 363 -5.13 -21.46 17.95
N ILE A 364 -4.00 -20.97 17.45
CA ILE A 364 -3.79 -19.53 17.20
C ILE A 364 -4.73 -19.03 16.11
N THR A 365 -4.91 -19.82 15.05
CA THR A 365 -5.81 -19.46 13.95
C THR A 365 -7.26 -19.39 14.41
N GLU A 366 -7.75 -20.38 15.14
CA GLU A 366 -9.10 -20.40 15.72
C GLU A 366 -9.30 -19.26 16.74
N PHE A 367 -8.29 -18.95 17.53
CA PHE A 367 -8.34 -17.83 18.46
C PHE A 367 -8.50 -16.49 17.71
N ALA A 368 -7.72 -16.26 16.67
CA ALA A 368 -7.82 -15.06 15.85
C ALA A 368 -9.19 -14.96 15.15
N GLN A 369 -9.78 -16.08 14.73
CA GLN A 369 -11.13 -16.13 14.14
C GLN A 369 -12.23 -15.66 15.10
N ARG A 370 -12.05 -15.81 16.43
CA ARG A 370 -13.01 -15.26 17.42
C ARG A 370 -12.97 -13.73 17.45
N ILE A 371 -11.80 -13.12 17.21
CA ILE A 371 -11.64 -11.67 17.17
C ILE A 371 -12.26 -11.07 15.90
N ALA A 372 -11.92 -11.65 14.75
CA ALA A 372 -12.42 -11.19 13.46
C ALA A 372 -12.65 -12.41 12.53
N LYS A 373 -13.92 -12.80 12.41
CA LYS A 373 -14.31 -13.97 11.61
C LYS A 373 -14.00 -13.77 10.14
N ASN A 374 -13.28 -14.72 9.55
CA ASN A 374 -13.05 -14.83 8.13
C ASN A 374 -13.58 -16.18 7.62
N GLU A 375 -14.72 -16.16 6.94
CA GLU A 375 -15.38 -17.38 6.45
C GLU A 375 -14.59 -18.11 5.34
N GLU A 376 -13.64 -17.44 4.72
CA GLU A 376 -12.78 -18.02 3.68
C GLU A 376 -11.53 -18.70 4.26
N LEU A 377 -11.24 -18.54 5.56
CA LEU A 377 -10.04 -19.08 6.17
C LEU A 377 -10.27 -20.52 6.60
N GLU A 378 -9.42 -21.41 6.09
CA GLU A 378 -9.32 -22.81 6.49
C GLU A 378 -8.01 -22.99 7.28
N ALA A 379 -8.13 -23.30 8.59
CA ALA A 379 -6.98 -23.66 9.41
C ALA A 379 -6.54 -25.09 9.05
N ILE A 380 -5.23 -25.32 8.93
CA ILE A 380 -4.70 -26.68 8.79
C ILE A 380 -4.55 -27.34 10.17
N GLU A 381 -4.57 -28.68 10.20
CA GLU A 381 -4.41 -29.49 11.43
C GLU A 381 -2.94 -29.51 11.90
N ARG A 382 -2.34 -28.30 12.09
CA ARG A 382 -1.03 -28.13 12.72
C ARG A 382 -1.27 -27.66 14.15
N HIS A 383 -1.27 -28.60 15.09
CA HIS A 383 -1.57 -28.32 16.48
C HIS A 383 -0.35 -27.80 17.26
N GLY A 384 -0.61 -26.90 18.22
CA GLY A 384 0.36 -26.30 19.12
C GLY A 384 -0.25 -25.98 20.48
N GLU A 385 0.35 -25.03 21.19
CA GLU A 385 -0.16 -24.58 22.47
C GLU A 385 -1.38 -23.67 22.29
N GLU A 386 -2.37 -23.80 23.19
CA GLU A 386 -3.49 -22.86 23.27
C GLU A 386 -2.99 -21.46 23.61
N PRO A 387 -3.52 -20.40 22.95
CA PRO A 387 -3.19 -19.03 23.31
C PRO A 387 -3.46 -18.72 24.79
N ALA A 388 -2.44 -18.21 25.48
CA ALA A 388 -2.53 -17.92 26.91
C ALA A 388 -3.04 -16.48 27.14
N VAL A 389 -4.12 -16.36 27.91
CA VAL A 389 -4.71 -15.06 28.30
C VAL A 389 -4.50 -14.84 29.78
N ALA A 390 -3.72 -13.80 30.15
CA ALA A 390 -3.40 -13.48 31.52
C ALA A 390 -4.10 -12.17 32.00
N LEU A 391 -4.89 -12.29 33.05
CA LEU A 391 -5.50 -11.16 33.73
C LEU A 391 -4.68 -10.79 34.97
N LEU A 392 -4.09 -9.62 34.96
CA LEU A 392 -3.18 -9.15 36.02
C LEU A 392 -3.85 -8.05 36.85
N PRO A 393 -3.56 -7.96 38.15
CA PRO A 393 -4.22 -6.98 39.02
C PRO A 393 -3.77 -5.53 38.75
N THR A 394 -2.59 -5.32 38.21
CA THR A 394 -2.02 -3.99 37.93
C THR A 394 -1.08 -4.05 36.72
N GLU A 395 -0.88 -2.92 36.06
CA GLU A 395 0.06 -2.76 34.95
C GLU A 395 1.49 -3.19 35.35
N LYS A 396 1.92 -2.90 36.59
CA LYS A 396 3.23 -3.35 37.08
C LYS A 396 3.34 -4.86 37.08
N LYS A 397 2.29 -5.56 37.50
CA LYS A 397 2.26 -7.04 37.49
C LYS A 397 2.19 -7.60 36.07
N GLU A 398 1.59 -6.86 35.17
CA GLU A 398 1.57 -7.19 33.74
C GLU A 398 2.98 -7.12 33.16
N ILE A 399 3.73 -6.05 33.45
CA ILE A 399 5.13 -5.90 33.02
C ILE A 399 5.99 -7.03 33.62
N GLU A 400 5.89 -7.31 34.92
CA GLU A 400 6.62 -8.42 35.57
C GLU A 400 6.32 -9.78 34.92
N TRP A 401 5.08 -10.00 34.48
CA TRP A 401 4.69 -11.23 33.77
C TRP A 401 5.34 -11.28 32.37
N ILE A 402 5.39 -10.17 31.63
CA ILE A 402 6.06 -10.06 30.35
C ILE A 402 7.57 -10.30 30.49
N GLU A 403 8.22 -9.74 31.53
CA GLU A 403 9.63 -9.97 31.84
C GLU A 403 9.95 -11.46 32.05
N ASN A 404 9.04 -12.20 32.73
CA ASN A 404 9.19 -13.63 32.92
C ASN A 404 9.08 -14.42 31.60
N LEU A 405 8.17 -14.04 30.70
CA LEU A 405 8.07 -14.65 29.36
C LEU A 405 9.31 -14.38 28.54
N ILE A 406 9.81 -13.15 28.51
CA ILE A 406 11.05 -12.79 27.80
C ILE A 406 12.22 -13.62 28.36
N THR A 407 12.33 -13.72 29.69
CA THR A 407 13.41 -14.50 30.33
C THR A 407 13.33 -15.99 29.95
N SER A 408 12.12 -16.53 29.83
CA SER A 408 11.88 -17.90 29.35
C SER A 408 12.27 -18.07 27.88
N PHE A 409 11.83 -17.14 27.01
CA PHE A 409 12.16 -17.12 25.59
C PHE A 409 13.67 -17.07 25.35
N LEU A 410 14.40 -16.21 26.06
CA LEU A 410 15.86 -16.07 25.91
C LEU A 410 16.65 -17.33 26.30
N LYS A 411 16.03 -18.25 27.03
CA LYS A 411 16.60 -19.57 27.41
C LYS A 411 16.08 -20.70 26.52
N GLY A 412 15.07 -20.44 25.71
CA GLY A 412 14.40 -21.41 24.84
C GLY A 412 15.13 -21.63 23.51
N ALA A 413 14.50 -22.39 22.63
CA ALA A 413 14.99 -22.68 21.27
C ALA A 413 14.41 -21.73 20.20
N ASP A 414 13.34 -21.00 20.53
CA ASP A 414 12.67 -20.08 19.61
C ASP A 414 13.59 -18.88 19.31
N VAL A 415 13.53 -18.35 18.09
CA VAL A 415 14.52 -17.41 17.57
C VAL A 415 14.00 -15.97 17.60
N SER A 416 12.67 -15.80 17.50
CA SER A 416 12.03 -14.49 17.38
C SER A 416 10.82 -14.35 18.30
N MET A 417 10.75 -13.23 19.02
CA MET A 417 9.60 -12.86 19.84
C MET A 417 9.14 -11.45 19.48
N GLY A 418 7.85 -11.31 19.13
CA GLY A 418 7.22 -10.01 18.89
C GLY A 418 6.40 -9.56 20.10
N ILE A 419 6.65 -8.36 20.62
CA ILE A 419 5.76 -7.72 21.60
C ILE A 419 5.02 -6.62 20.88
N ILE A 420 3.73 -6.84 20.59
CA ILE A 420 2.96 -6.01 19.68
C ILE A 420 1.96 -5.17 20.47
N CYS A 421 2.30 -3.89 20.64
CA CYS A 421 1.47 -2.91 21.32
C CYS A 421 0.43 -2.26 20.37
N LYS A 422 -0.63 -1.66 20.92
CA LYS A 422 -1.59 -0.89 20.13
C LYS A 422 -1.01 0.43 19.64
N THR A 423 -0.33 1.18 20.53
CA THR A 423 0.17 2.52 20.25
C THR A 423 1.68 2.63 20.43
N VAL A 424 2.29 3.61 19.75
CA VAL A 424 3.73 3.91 19.90
C VAL A 424 4.06 4.25 21.36
N LYS A 425 3.18 5.01 22.05
CA LYS A 425 3.37 5.36 23.46
C LYS A 425 3.44 4.13 24.39
N GLN A 426 2.61 3.11 24.11
CA GLN A 426 2.68 1.85 24.86
C GLN A 426 3.97 1.11 24.57
N ALA A 427 4.41 1.06 23.30
CA ALA A 427 5.65 0.42 22.90
C ALA A 427 6.88 1.10 23.54
N ASP A 428 6.95 2.43 23.48
CA ASP A 428 8.03 3.23 24.12
C ASP A 428 8.10 2.99 25.62
N LYS A 429 6.93 3.04 26.30
CA LYS A 429 6.83 2.81 27.73
C LYS A 429 7.30 1.41 28.12
N LEU A 430 6.85 0.40 27.39
CA LEU A 430 7.24 -0.97 27.64
C LEU A 430 8.73 -1.17 27.38
N TYR A 431 9.25 -0.65 26.26
CA TYR A 431 10.69 -0.71 25.95
C TYR A 431 11.54 -0.10 27.05
N ALA A 432 11.16 1.10 27.54
CA ALA A 432 11.87 1.75 28.65
C ALA A 432 11.87 0.90 29.95
N ALA A 433 10.81 0.12 30.16
CA ALA A 433 10.71 -0.74 31.34
C ALA A 433 11.59 -2.01 31.25
N ILE A 434 11.74 -2.61 30.05
CA ILE A 434 12.29 -3.97 29.91
C ILE A 434 13.59 -4.07 29.11
N ASN A 435 14.08 -2.97 28.49
CA ASN A 435 15.31 -2.98 27.67
C ASN A 435 16.57 -3.42 28.44
N HIS A 436 16.54 -3.29 29.78
CA HIS A 436 17.64 -3.67 30.64
C HIS A 436 17.86 -5.19 30.78
N LEU A 437 16.88 -6.01 30.34
CA LEU A 437 16.93 -7.47 30.47
C LEU A 437 17.89 -8.12 29.47
N SER A 438 18.10 -7.55 28.30
CA SER A 438 18.99 -8.09 27.27
C SER A 438 19.27 -7.11 26.15
N ASP A 439 20.47 -7.14 25.59
CA ASP A 439 20.85 -6.40 24.38
C ASP A 439 20.14 -6.91 23.11
N LYS A 440 19.44 -8.05 23.20
CA LYS A 440 18.63 -8.61 22.12
C LYS A 440 17.21 -8.04 22.07
N ILE A 441 16.88 -7.07 22.92
CA ILE A 441 15.58 -6.40 22.92
C ILE A 441 15.70 -5.11 22.12
N CYS A 442 14.93 -4.98 21.06
CA CYS A 442 14.90 -3.79 20.23
C CYS A 442 13.49 -3.20 20.08
N LEU A 443 13.42 -1.89 19.92
CA LEU A 443 12.21 -1.17 19.55
C LEU A 443 12.24 -0.92 18.04
N LEU A 444 11.25 -1.44 17.33
CA LEU A 444 11.09 -1.22 15.90
C LEU A 444 10.33 0.09 15.65
N THR A 445 10.96 1.01 14.92
CA THR A 445 10.41 2.31 14.52
C THR A 445 10.35 2.41 13.00
N GLU A 446 9.68 3.45 12.47
CA GLU A 446 9.63 3.70 11.01
C GLU A 446 11.02 3.88 10.37
N GLU A 447 12.02 4.27 11.16
CA GLU A 447 13.40 4.46 10.71
C GLU A 447 14.23 3.17 10.74
N SER A 448 13.70 2.11 11.33
CA SER A 448 14.41 0.84 11.46
C SER A 448 14.56 0.15 10.09
N VAL A 449 15.79 -0.25 9.76
CA VAL A 449 16.15 -0.77 8.43
C VAL A 449 16.25 -2.30 8.40
N ALA A 450 16.44 -2.97 9.54
CA ALA A 450 16.67 -4.40 9.60
C ALA A 450 15.83 -5.10 10.67
N PHE A 451 15.39 -6.31 10.35
CA PHE A 451 14.81 -7.25 11.31
C PHE A 451 15.93 -7.94 12.09
N VAL A 452 15.86 -7.93 13.41
CA VAL A 452 16.88 -8.54 14.28
C VAL A 452 16.25 -9.75 14.98
N ASN A 453 16.95 -10.89 14.97
CA ASN A 453 16.58 -12.04 15.79
C ASN A 453 16.64 -11.64 17.28
N GLY A 454 15.65 -12.05 18.04
CA GLY A 454 15.50 -11.70 19.46
C GLY A 454 14.10 -11.20 19.79
N VAL A 455 14.03 -10.22 20.68
CA VAL A 455 12.75 -9.62 21.13
C VAL A 455 12.53 -8.28 20.45
N VAL A 456 11.48 -8.17 19.68
CA VAL A 456 11.11 -6.95 18.95
C VAL A 456 9.84 -6.36 19.56
N ILE A 457 9.93 -5.14 20.06
CA ILE A 457 8.77 -4.36 20.53
C ILE A 457 8.32 -3.46 19.39
N THR A 458 7.04 -3.50 19.07
CA THR A 458 6.50 -2.73 17.95
C THR A 458 5.00 -2.49 18.12
N THR A 459 4.37 -1.85 17.14
CA THR A 459 2.92 -1.68 17.06
C THR A 459 2.31 -2.59 15.99
N ALA A 460 1.01 -2.88 16.08
CA ALA A 460 0.32 -3.79 15.16
C ALA A 460 0.46 -3.36 13.69
N HIS A 461 0.37 -2.05 13.40
CA HIS A 461 0.49 -1.52 12.04
C HIS A 461 1.92 -1.63 11.49
N MET A 462 2.95 -1.58 12.36
CA MET A 462 4.34 -1.77 11.97
C MET A 462 4.75 -3.25 11.93
N ALA A 463 4.10 -4.09 12.73
CA ALA A 463 4.32 -5.54 12.73
C ALA A 463 3.74 -6.22 11.47
N LYS A 464 3.01 -5.48 10.64
CA LYS A 464 2.41 -6.03 9.43
C LYS A 464 3.49 -6.50 8.47
N GLY A 465 3.33 -7.72 7.93
CA GLY A 465 4.34 -8.38 7.11
C GLY A 465 5.44 -9.10 7.91
N LEU A 466 5.56 -8.82 9.22
CA LEU A 466 6.48 -9.54 10.10
C LEU A 466 5.83 -10.78 10.70
N GLU A 467 6.65 -11.69 11.21
CA GLU A 467 6.27 -12.95 11.79
C GLU A 467 7.24 -13.35 12.87
N PHE A 468 6.70 -13.96 13.93
CA PHE A 468 7.47 -14.30 15.11
C PHE A 468 7.11 -15.70 15.61
N ASP A 469 8.07 -16.43 16.12
CA ASP A 469 7.84 -17.72 16.78
C ASP A 469 6.86 -17.56 17.94
N GLU A 470 7.10 -16.53 18.78
CA GLU A 470 6.25 -16.17 19.91
C GLU A 470 5.76 -14.72 19.80
N VAL A 471 4.50 -14.49 20.14
CA VAL A 471 3.95 -13.13 20.20
C VAL A 471 3.32 -12.84 21.55
N ILE A 472 3.61 -11.66 22.08
CA ILE A 472 2.93 -11.09 23.24
C ILE A 472 2.11 -9.88 22.77
N VAL A 473 0.82 -9.86 23.08
CA VAL A 473 -0.06 -8.70 22.88
C VAL A 473 -0.45 -8.14 24.25
N PRO A 474 0.23 -7.10 24.74
CA PRO A 474 0.01 -6.53 26.05
C PRO A 474 -1.12 -5.48 26.07
N PHE A 475 -1.63 -5.18 27.25
CA PHE A 475 -2.57 -4.10 27.53
C PHE A 475 -3.93 -4.23 26.80
N VAL A 476 -4.42 -5.48 26.60
CA VAL A 476 -5.67 -5.75 25.88
C VAL A 476 -6.87 -5.51 26.79
N THR A 477 -7.06 -4.27 27.20
CA THR A 477 -8.16 -3.86 28.08
C THR A 477 -9.39 -3.39 27.29
N ASP A 478 -10.56 -3.37 27.93
CA ASP A 478 -11.82 -2.81 27.40
C ASP A 478 -11.74 -1.29 27.10
N LYS A 479 -10.77 -0.61 27.71
CA LYS A 479 -10.50 0.81 27.46
C LYS A 479 -9.66 1.03 26.22
N ASP A 480 -8.68 0.16 25.98
CA ASP A 480 -7.73 0.29 24.89
C ASP A 480 -8.24 -0.32 23.59
N TYR A 481 -9.03 -1.40 23.66
CA TYR A 481 -9.52 -2.13 22.49
C TYR A 481 -11.04 -2.16 22.47
N ARG A 482 -11.69 -1.17 21.83
CA ARG A 482 -13.15 -0.98 21.81
C ARG A 482 -13.75 -0.64 20.45
N THR A 483 -12.95 -0.15 19.50
CA THR A 483 -13.39 0.30 18.18
C THR A 483 -13.09 -0.75 17.10
N GLU A 484 -13.66 -0.61 15.91
CA GLU A 484 -13.37 -1.53 14.79
C GLU A 484 -11.90 -1.49 14.34
N ILE A 485 -11.24 -0.32 14.44
CA ILE A 485 -9.80 -0.26 14.17
C ILE A 485 -9.01 -1.04 15.22
N ASP A 486 -9.42 -0.97 16.49
CA ASP A 486 -8.77 -1.72 17.57
C ASP A 486 -8.94 -3.23 17.37
N ARG A 487 -10.13 -3.68 16.92
CA ARG A 487 -10.38 -5.07 16.55
C ARG A 487 -9.45 -5.53 15.43
N SER A 488 -9.29 -4.71 14.39
CA SER A 488 -8.39 -5.00 13.28
C SER A 488 -6.93 -5.09 13.74
N MET A 489 -6.49 -4.15 14.60
CA MET A 489 -5.14 -4.16 15.17
C MET A 489 -4.89 -5.41 16.02
N LEU A 490 -5.85 -5.81 16.86
CA LEU A 490 -5.75 -7.01 17.69
C LEU A 490 -5.67 -8.27 16.82
N TYR A 491 -6.51 -8.37 15.78
CA TYR A 491 -6.46 -9.47 14.81
C TYR A 491 -5.10 -9.55 14.11
N VAL A 492 -4.60 -8.42 13.59
CA VAL A 492 -3.29 -8.35 12.95
C VAL A 492 -2.19 -8.79 13.91
N ALA A 493 -2.20 -8.30 15.17
CA ALA A 493 -1.20 -8.67 16.18
C ALA A 493 -1.20 -10.16 16.47
N CYS A 494 -2.37 -10.76 16.70
CA CYS A 494 -2.49 -12.20 16.98
C CYS A 494 -2.03 -13.07 15.80
N THR A 495 -2.32 -12.64 14.56
CA THR A 495 -1.93 -13.39 13.35
C THR A 495 -0.44 -13.29 13.01
N ARG A 496 0.37 -12.59 13.80
CA ARG A 496 1.84 -12.56 13.66
C ARG A 496 2.51 -13.73 14.37
N ALA A 497 1.79 -14.46 15.24
CA ALA A 497 2.31 -15.60 15.99
C ALA A 497 2.34 -16.88 15.12
N MET A 498 3.46 -17.59 15.14
CA MET A 498 3.62 -18.88 14.47
C MET A 498 3.38 -20.06 15.43
N HIS A 499 3.95 -20.01 16.64
CA HIS A 499 3.97 -21.14 17.57
C HIS A 499 3.27 -20.84 18.90
N LYS A 500 3.47 -19.65 19.49
CA LYS A 500 2.90 -19.28 20.78
C LYS A 500 2.33 -17.88 20.78
N LEU A 501 1.16 -17.73 21.39
CA LEU A 501 0.47 -16.44 21.52
C LEU A 501 0.12 -16.19 22.98
N TYR A 502 0.58 -15.04 23.49
CA TYR A 502 0.32 -14.58 24.83
C TYR A 502 -0.43 -13.25 24.78
N ILE A 503 -1.48 -13.13 25.57
CA ILE A 503 -2.27 -11.91 25.66
C ILE A 503 -2.35 -11.50 27.12
N SER A 504 -2.18 -10.23 27.42
CA SER A 504 -2.30 -9.74 28.78
C SER A 504 -3.17 -8.50 28.91
N ALA A 505 -3.80 -8.36 30.06
CA ALA A 505 -4.57 -7.19 30.42
C ALA A 505 -4.45 -6.91 31.93
N SER A 506 -4.36 -5.64 32.30
CA SER A 506 -4.51 -5.17 33.67
C SER A 506 -5.87 -4.52 33.87
N GLY A 507 -6.80 -5.21 34.50
CA GLY A 507 -8.20 -4.82 34.66
C GLY A 507 -9.16 -5.65 33.82
N ASN A 508 -10.22 -5.01 33.28
CA ASN A 508 -11.19 -5.70 32.44
C ASN A 508 -10.58 -5.97 31.06
N ILE A 509 -10.69 -7.21 30.62
CA ILE A 509 -10.25 -7.59 29.28
C ILE A 509 -11.20 -7.03 28.22
N SER A 510 -10.68 -6.78 27.01
CA SER A 510 -11.48 -6.34 25.87
C SER A 510 -12.61 -7.34 25.54
N THR A 511 -13.78 -6.80 25.20
CA THR A 511 -14.94 -7.59 24.75
C THR A 511 -14.69 -8.35 23.45
N PHE A 512 -13.63 -8.05 22.71
CA PHE A 512 -13.23 -8.81 21.52
C PHE A 512 -12.66 -10.21 21.85
N LEU A 513 -12.33 -10.45 23.12
CA LEU A 513 -11.80 -11.73 23.62
C LEU A 513 -12.78 -12.48 24.55
N SER A 514 -13.95 -11.90 24.80
CA SER A 514 -14.99 -12.50 25.64
C SER A 514 -15.95 -13.39 24.87
#